data_9a4eed3b304ca823ba90dba64e46aee7
#
_entry.id   9a4eed3b304ca823ba90dba64e46aee7
#
_cell.length_a   1.000
_cell.length_b   1.000
_cell.length_c   1.000
_cell.angle_alpha   90.00
_cell.angle_beta   90.00
_cell.angle_gamma   90.00
#
_symmetry.space_group_name_H-M   'P 1'
#
loop_
_entity.id
_entity.type
_entity.pdbx_description
1 polymer ?
#
loop_
_entity_poly.entity_id
_entity_poly.type
_entity_poly.pdbx_seq_one_letter_code
_entity_poly.pdbx_strand_id
1 'polypeptide(L)'
;MKANNTVTGIALNRRRFLQGTAALTVAGMTSSLSQVAWAADFPERPLQVYIPTRAGGGADRNFRSFAGVWKNHLNEDLEPQFFPGAAGRVGYETYMGKASDDCHELIFGNMGPEVLNWVVKKPTFALEDYFYFTRVDADPGCIFISTDSAMKTLEDVVAEGKKRTLTVGTSRLAHPASLGMLVLANKTGMKVNLIPLSGGKNTRNGVCLLYTSDAADE
;
A
#
# COMPACT_ATOMS: atom_id res chain seq x y z
N MET A 1 -57.58 -29.85 -53.93
CA MET A 1 -56.99 -28.52 -53.77
C MET A 1 -55.54 -28.69 -53.50
N LYS A 2 -54.67 -28.41 -54.48
CA LYS A 2 -53.17 -28.46 -54.38
C LYS A 2 -52.65 -27.04 -54.13
N ALA A 3 -51.95 -26.85 -53.00
CA ALA A 3 -51.28 -25.61 -52.72
C ALA A 3 -49.85 -25.69 -53.33
N ASN A 4 -49.57 -24.81 -54.23
CA ASN A 4 -48.21 -24.58 -54.82
C ASN A 4 -47.41 -23.68 -53.88
N ASN A 5 -46.34 -24.18 -53.26
CA ASN A 5 -45.33 -23.40 -52.61
C ASN A 5 -44.20 -23.13 -53.61
N THR A 6 -44.17 -21.93 -54.14
CA THR A 6 -43.05 -21.44 -54.95
C THR A 6 -41.99 -20.81 -54.03
N VAL A 7 -40.90 -21.52 -53.80
CA VAL A 7 -39.71 -20.96 -53.10
C VAL A 7 -38.90 -20.17 -54.11
N THR A 8 -38.93 -18.83 -53.99
CA THR A 8 -38.08 -17.92 -54.77
C THR A 8 -36.66 -17.97 -54.25
N GLY A 9 -35.78 -18.71 -54.92
CA GLY A 9 -34.37 -18.73 -54.66
C GLY A 9 -33.71 -17.40 -55.00
N ILE A 10 -33.16 -16.73 -53.94
CA ILE A 10 -32.36 -15.51 -54.13
C ILE A 10 -30.99 -15.94 -54.66
N ALA A 11 -30.76 -15.74 -55.97
CA ALA A 11 -29.45 -15.95 -56.58
C ALA A 11 -28.45 -14.88 -56.09
N LEU A 12 -27.59 -15.28 -55.19
CA LEU A 12 -26.50 -14.47 -54.70
C LEU A 12 -25.46 -14.32 -55.83
N ASN A 13 -25.41 -13.13 -56.44
CA ASN A 13 -24.45 -12.78 -57.47
C ASN A 13 -23.07 -12.52 -56.83
N ARG A 14 -22.01 -13.17 -57.35
CA ARG A 14 -20.63 -13.08 -56.84
C ARG A 14 -20.16 -11.62 -56.62
N ARG A 15 -20.65 -10.72 -57.43
CA ARG A 15 -20.29 -9.28 -57.35
C ARG A 15 -20.89 -8.59 -56.12
N ARG A 16 -22.06 -9.01 -55.62
CA ARG A 16 -22.69 -8.49 -54.39
C ARG A 16 -22.07 -9.08 -53.14
N PHE A 17 -21.55 -10.31 -53.19
CA PHE A 17 -20.85 -10.95 -52.08
C PHE A 17 -19.48 -10.26 -51.84
N LEU A 18 -18.74 -9.93 -52.87
CA LEU A 18 -17.46 -9.20 -52.76
C LEU A 18 -17.61 -7.75 -52.31
N GLN A 19 -18.73 -7.10 -52.63
CA GLN A 19 -19.04 -5.76 -52.13
C GLN A 19 -19.47 -5.73 -50.67
N GLY A 20 -20.12 -6.79 -50.17
CA GLY A 20 -20.48 -6.93 -48.77
C GLY A 20 -19.30 -7.23 -47.84
N THR A 21 -18.34 -8.03 -48.31
CA THR A 21 -17.11 -8.33 -47.55
C THR A 21 -16.15 -7.14 -47.48
N ALA A 22 -16.07 -6.31 -48.50
CA ALA A 22 -15.25 -5.10 -48.48
C ALA A 22 -15.79 -4.04 -47.48
N ALA A 23 -17.11 -3.91 -47.37
CA ALA A 23 -17.72 -2.98 -46.39
C ALA A 23 -17.55 -3.42 -44.92
N LEU A 24 -17.55 -4.72 -44.65
CA LEU A 24 -17.32 -5.28 -43.30
C LEU A 24 -15.85 -5.16 -42.85
N THR A 25 -14.89 -5.26 -43.76
CA THR A 25 -13.46 -5.09 -43.44
C THR A 25 -13.10 -3.64 -43.16
N VAL A 26 -13.71 -2.67 -43.84
CA VAL A 26 -13.47 -1.25 -43.56
C VAL A 26 -14.14 -0.82 -42.23
N ALA A 27 -15.31 -1.34 -41.90
CA ALA A 27 -15.97 -1.06 -40.61
C ALA A 27 -15.23 -1.68 -39.43
N GLY A 28 -14.57 -2.82 -39.62
CA GLY A 28 -13.73 -3.48 -38.59
C GLY A 28 -12.40 -2.75 -38.34
N MET A 29 -11.85 -2.08 -39.32
CA MET A 29 -10.60 -1.31 -39.15
C MET A 29 -10.81 0.04 -38.48
N THR A 30 -11.98 0.66 -38.62
CA THR A 30 -12.28 1.95 -37.97
C THR A 30 -12.61 1.81 -36.47
N SER A 31 -13.09 0.66 -36.04
CA SER A 31 -13.34 0.41 -34.60
C SER A 31 -12.07 0.13 -33.79
N SER A 32 -10.98 -0.32 -34.43
CA SER A 32 -9.70 -0.54 -33.74
C SER A 32 -8.85 0.73 -33.60
N LEU A 33 -9.14 1.79 -34.35
CA LEU A 33 -8.43 3.07 -34.24
C LEU A 33 -8.99 3.98 -33.13
N SER A 34 -10.22 3.74 -32.69
CA SER A 34 -10.83 4.54 -31.61
C SER A 34 -10.35 4.16 -30.20
N GLN A 35 -9.69 3.02 -30.01
CA GLN A 35 -9.16 2.62 -28.71
C GLN A 35 -7.78 3.20 -28.37
N VAL A 36 -7.09 3.80 -29.34
CA VAL A 36 -5.77 4.40 -29.11
C VAL A 36 -5.86 5.85 -28.60
N ALA A 37 -7.04 6.48 -28.74
CA ALA A 37 -7.23 7.89 -28.37
C ALA A 37 -7.47 8.14 -26.86
N TRP A 38 -7.72 7.10 -26.07
CA TRP A 38 -8.06 7.24 -24.63
C TRP A 38 -6.84 7.30 -23.71
N ALA A 39 -5.64 7.01 -24.22
CA ALA A 39 -4.42 7.06 -23.41
C ALA A 39 -3.79 8.47 -23.30
N ALA A 40 -4.33 9.45 -24.06
CA ALA A 40 -3.73 10.78 -24.10
C ALA A 40 -4.18 11.71 -22.95
N ASP A 41 -5.32 11.44 -22.33
CA ASP A 41 -5.93 12.33 -21.34
C ASP A 41 -5.88 11.81 -19.89
N PHE A 42 -5.20 10.69 -19.62
CA PHE A 42 -5.02 10.20 -18.26
C PHE A 42 -3.89 10.97 -17.54
N PRO A 43 -4.11 11.40 -16.30
CA PRO A 43 -5.35 11.34 -15.52
C PRO A 43 -6.32 12.49 -15.87
N GLU A 44 -7.65 12.20 -15.94
CA GLU A 44 -8.71 13.19 -16.24
C GLU A 44 -9.18 13.95 -14.98
N ARG A 45 -8.79 13.48 -13.79
CA ARG A 45 -9.20 14.00 -12.50
C ARG A 45 -8.11 13.71 -11.46
N PRO A 46 -8.11 14.40 -10.32
CA PRO A 46 -7.17 14.11 -9.23
C PRO A 46 -7.19 12.65 -8.81
N LEU A 47 -5.99 12.12 -8.52
CA LEU A 47 -5.81 10.74 -8.06
C LEU A 47 -6.08 10.65 -6.56
N GLN A 48 -6.99 9.78 -6.16
CA GLN A 48 -7.28 9.50 -4.75
C GLN A 48 -6.26 8.51 -4.21
N VAL A 49 -5.56 8.87 -3.13
CA VAL A 49 -4.50 8.01 -2.58
C VAL A 49 -4.85 7.55 -1.18
N TYR A 50 -5.13 6.28 -1.04
CA TYR A 50 -5.46 5.64 0.23
C TYR A 50 -4.18 5.42 1.05
N ILE A 51 -4.15 5.98 2.26
CA ILE A 51 -3.01 5.87 3.18
C ILE A 51 -3.45 5.15 4.45
N PRO A 52 -2.96 3.92 4.72
CA PRO A 52 -3.42 3.08 5.84
C PRO A 52 -2.81 3.52 7.18
N THR A 53 -2.58 4.81 7.37
CA THR A 53 -2.04 5.40 8.60
C THR A 53 -2.73 6.73 8.92
N ARG A 54 -2.37 7.35 10.04
CA ARG A 54 -2.88 8.68 10.42
C ARG A 54 -2.14 9.79 9.67
N ALA A 55 -2.84 10.89 9.42
CA ALA A 55 -2.24 12.13 8.95
C ALA A 55 -1.14 12.61 9.93
N GLY A 56 -0.12 13.29 9.40
CA GLY A 56 1.03 13.81 10.16
C GLY A 56 2.05 12.73 10.56
N GLY A 57 1.84 11.46 10.20
CA GLY A 57 2.77 10.36 10.42
C GLY A 57 3.90 10.29 9.39
N GLY A 58 4.76 9.27 9.51
CA GLY A 58 5.86 9.02 8.56
C GLY A 58 5.36 8.80 7.14
N ALA A 59 4.36 7.93 6.97
CA ALA A 59 3.78 7.64 5.66
C ALA A 59 3.16 8.88 4.98
N ASP A 60 2.49 9.75 5.75
CA ASP A 60 1.97 11.01 5.21
C ASP A 60 3.09 11.94 4.73
N ARG A 61 4.18 12.07 5.51
CA ARG A 61 5.34 12.89 5.07
C ARG A 61 6.00 12.34 3.82
N ASN A 62 6.22 11.03 3.76
CA ASN A 62 6.79 10.37 2.59
C ASN A 62 5.89 10.55 1.37
N PHE A 63 4.58 10.36 1.55
CA PHE A 63 3.59 10.58 0.50
C PHE A 63 3.64 12.04 -0.01
N ARG A 64 3.60 13.04 0.86
CA ARG A 64 3.62 14.46 0.46
C ARG A 64 4.90 14.84 -0.27
N SER A 65 6.04 14.29 0.15
CA SER A 65 7.31 14.50 -0.55
C SER A 65 7.29 13.90 -1.96
N PHE A 66 6.76 12.70 -2.10
CA PHE A 66 6.59 12.02 -3.39
C PHE A 66 5.56 12.73 -4.29
N ALA A 67 4.37 13.00 -3.76
CA ALA A 67 3.29 13.67 -4.48
C ALA A 67 3.68 15.06 -4.96
N GLY A 68 4.46 15.81 -4.17
CA GLY A 68 4.96 17.13 -4.55
C GLY A 68 5.82 17.15 -5.80
N VAL A 69 6.52 16.05 -6.08
CA VAL A 69 7.29 15.87 -7.33
C VAL A 69 6.43 15.26 -8.43
N TRP A 70 5.68 14.23 -8.12
CA TRP A 70 4.95 13.43 -9.09
C TRP A 70 3.85 14.21 -9.81
N LYS A 71 3.14 15.08 -9.10
CA LYS A 71 2.10 15.94 -9.71
C LYS A 71 2.63 16.79 -10.89
N ASN A 72 3.92 17.15 -10.90
CA ASN A 72 4.51 17.91 -12.01
C ASN A 72 4.62 17.10 -13.32
N HIS A 73 4.47 15.77 -13.23
CA HIS A 73 4.51 14.86 -14.36
C HIS A 73 3.12 14.40 -14.79
N LEU A 74 2.16 14.44 -13.88
CA LEU A 74 0.79 13.98 -14.12
C LEU A 74 -0.16 15.13 -14.51
N ASN A 75 0.20 16.40 -14.26
CA ASN A 75 -0.65 17.59 -14.40
C ASN A 75 -1.94 17.55 -13.55
N GLU A 76 -2.01 16.64 -12.57
CA GLU A 76 -3.13 16.47 -11.68
C GLU A 76 -2.65 16.32 -10.22
N ASP A 77 -3.52 16.67 -9.28
CA ASP A 77 -3.21 16.55 -7.85
C ASP A 77 -3.38 15.10 -7.35
N LEU A 78 -2.63 14.77 -6.31
CA LEU A 78 -2.76 13.52 -5.56
C LEU A 78 -3.38 13.84 -4.20
N GLU A 79 -4.61 13.38 -3.98
CA GLU A 79 -5.41 13.66 -2.79
C GLU A 79 -5.31 12.52 -1.76
N PRO A 80 -4.63 12.75 -0.62
CA PRO A 80 -4.47 11.70 0.38
C PRO A 80 -5.74 11.49 1.21
N GLN A 81 -6.15 10.24 1.35
CA GLN A 81 -7.21 9.78 2.24
C GLN A 81 -6.65 8.84 3.31
N PHE A 82 -6.88 9.15 4.58
CA PHE A 82 -6.26 8.45 5.70
C PHE A 82 -7.23 7.45 6.34
N PHE A 83 -6.83 6.18 6.36
CA PHE A 83 -7.59 5.07 6.95
C PHE A 83 -6.77 4.34 8.02
N PRO A 84 -6.57 4.93 9.21
CA PRO A 84 -5.83 4.28 10.28
C PRO A 84 -6.65 3.18 10.94
N GLY A 85 -5.98 2.17 11.46
CA GLY A 85 -6.59 1.10 12.27
C GLY A 85 -5.99 -0.27 11.98
N ALA A 86 -6.06 -1.17 12.97
CA ALA A 86 -5.59 -2.55 12.90
C ALA A 86 -4.21 -2.72 12.23
N ALA A 87 -3.25 -1.89 12.61
CA ALA A 87 -1.90 -1.82 12.02
C ALA A 87 -1.85 -1.53 10.50
N GLY A 88 -2.87 -0.86 9.97
CA GLY A 88 -3.01 -0.51 8.56
C GLY A 88 -4.05 -1.33 7.81
N ARG A 89 -4.49 -2.46 8.35
CA ARG A 89 -5.45 -3.38 7.70
C ARG A 89 -6.72 -2.68 7.24
N VAL A 90 -7.27 -1.75 8.04
CA VAL A 90 -8.48 -0.99 7.68
C VAL A 90 -8.29 -0.26 6.35
N GLY A 91 -7.14 0.36 6.14
CA GLY A 91 -6.86 1.09 4.89
C GLY A 91 -6.77 0.16 3.68
N TYR A 92 -6.11 -0.98 3.82
CA TYR A 92 -6.01 -1.96 2.74
C TYR A 92 -7.38 -2.58 2.39
N GLU A 93 -8.16 -2.99 3.39
CA GLU A 93 -9.50 -3.52 3.17
C GLU A 93 -10.46 -2.47 2.57
N THR A 94 -10.32 -1.20 2.97
CA THR A 94 -11.10 -0.11 2.40
C THR A 94 -10.75 0.12 0.93
N TYR A 95 -9.46 0.12 0.60
CA TYR A 95 -9.00 0.22 -0.79
C TYR A 95 -9.54 -0.92 -1.64
N MET A 96 -9.33 -2.17 -1.22
CA MET A 96 -9.79 -3.35 -1.98
C MET A 96 -11.31 -3.42 -2.14
N GLY A 97 -12.08 -2.84 -1.22
CA GLY A 97 -13.53 -2.85 -1.28
C GLY A 97 -14.16 -1.66 -2.01
N LYS A 98 -13.40 -0.58 -2.28
CA LYS A 98 -13.93 0.67 -2.82
C LYS A 98 -13.24 1.20 -4.06
N ALA A 99 -11.96 0.88 -4.26
CA ALA A 99 -11.22 1.38 -5.39
C ALA A 99 -11.81 0.87 -6.70
N SER A 100 -11.93 1.76 -7.67
CA SER A 100 -12.29 1.43 -9.05
C SER A 100 -11.07 0.91 -9.81
N ASP A 101 -11.29 0.28 -10.93
CA ASP A 101 -10.26 -0.26 -11.81
C ASP A 101 -9.81 0.71 -12.92
N ASP A 102 -10.18 2.00 -12.78
CA ASP A 102 -9.84 3.05 -13.73
C ASP A 102 -8.47 3.74 -13.48
N CYS A 103 -7.69 3.21 -12.54
CA CYS A 103 -6.37 3.71 -12.14
C CYS A 103 -6.34 5.10 -11.47
N HIS A 104 -7.49 5.68 -11.11
CA HIS A 104 -7.53 6.96 -10.36
C HIS A 104 -7.48 6.76 -8.85
N GLU A 105 -7.57 5.55 -8.36
CA GLU A 105 -7.38 5.22 -6.96
C GLU A 105 -6.11 4.39 -6.76
N LEU A 106 -5.26 4.88 -5.86
CA LEU A 106 -3.98 4.26 -5.53
C LEU A 106 -3.90 3.96 -4.04
N ILE A 107 -3.10 2.99 -3.65
CA ILE A 107 -2.74 2.78 -2.25
C ILE A 107 -1.27 3.11 -2.00
N PHE A 108 -1.00 3.97 -1.03
CA PHE A 108 0.33 4.31 -0.55
C PHE A 108 0.56 3.66 0.81
N GLY A 109 1.05 2.45 0.81
CA GLY A 109 1.16 1.60 1.99
C GLY A 109 2.59 1.31 2.42
N ASN A 110 2.70 0.72 3.62
CA ASN A 110 3.95 0.24 4.17
C ASN A 110 3.98 -1.29 4.04
N MET A 111 4.73 -1.81 3.07
CA MET A 111 4.79 -3.25 2.77
C MET A 111 5.12 -4.11 4.00
N GLY A 112 6.02 -3.67 4.88
CA GLY A 112 6.41 -4.47 6.03
C GLY A 112 5.26 -4.81 6.99
N PRO A 113 4.50 -3.82 7.50
CA PRO A 113 3.29 -4.09 8.30
C PRO A 113 2.21 -4.84 7.54
N GLU A 114 2.07 -4.62 6.26
CA GLU A 114 1.12 -5.32 5.41
C GLU A 114 1.42 -6.81 5.33
N VAL A 115 2.63 -7.18 4.92
CA VAL A 115 3.05 -8.60 4.86
C VAL A 115 2.93 -9.28 6.22
N LEU A 116 3.27 -8.59 7.32
CA LEU A 116 3.12 -9.15 8.65
C LEU A 116 1.64 -9.38 9.03
N ASN A 117 0.74 -8.46 8.68
CA ASN A 117 -0.71 -8.65 8.86
C ASN A 117 -1.24 -9.85 8.06
N TRP A 118 -0.72 -10.07 6.87
CA TRP A 118 -1.02 -11.21 6.02
C TRP A 118 -0.70 -12.54 6.69
N VAL A 119 0.50 -12.64 7.25
CA VAL A 119 0.94 -13.86 7.94
C VAL A 119 0.12 -14.13 9.19
N VAL A 120 -0.21 -13.08 9.96
CA VAL A 120 -0.84 -13.21 11.28
C VAL A 120 -2.36 -13.31 11.20
N LYS A 121 -3.01 -12.56 10.31
CA LYS A 121 -4.48 -12.40 10.33
C LYS A 121 -5.21 -12.77 9.05
N LYS A 122 -4.51 -13.16 8.00
CA LYS A 122 -5.07 -13.54 6.69
C LYS A 122 -6.25 -12.63 6.29
N PRO A 123 -6.04 -11.51 5.61
CA PRO A 123 -7.11 -10.65 5.14
C PRO A 123 -7.96 -11.35 4.07
N THR A 124 -9.03 -10.71 3.63
CA THR A 124 -9.99 -11.26 2.66
C THR A 124 -9.49 -11.21 1.21
N PHE A 125 -8.37 -10.58 0.96
CA PHE A 125 -7.76 -10.39 -0.37
C PHE A 125 -6.35 -10.99 -0.45
N ALA A 126 -5.83 -11.29 -1.65
CA ALA A 126 -4.50 -11.87 -1.87
C ALA A 126 -3.44 -10.80 -2.15
N LEU A 127 -2.14 -11.05 -1.80
CA LEU A 127 -1.05 -10.12 -2.15
C LEU A 127 -0.96 -9.90 -3.66
N GLU A 128 -1.34 -10.90 -4.42
CA GLU A 128 -1.40 -10.94 -5.87
C GLU A 128 -2.51 -10.04 -6.44
N ASP A 129 -3.48 -9.63 -5.62
CA ASP A 129 -4.53 -8.69 -6.01
C ASP A 129 -4.03 -7.23 -6.12
N TYR A 130 -2.79 -6.97 -5.67
CA TYR A 130 -2.15 -5.67 -5.83
C TYR A 130 -1.16 -5.65 -6.99
N PHE A 131 -1.17 -4.56 -7.73
CA PHE A 131 -0.09 -4.22 -8.65
C PHE A 131 0.85 -3.21 -8.01
N TYR A 132 2.02 -3.66 -7.56
CA TYR A 132 3.06 -2.81 -6.99
C TYR A 132 3.91 -2.19 -8.09
N PHE A 133 3.64 -0.96 -8.47
CA PHE A 133 4.35 -0.31 -9.59
C PHE A 133 5.61 0.46 -9.17
N THR A 134 5.72 0.90 -7.91
CA THR A 134 6.93 1.59 -7.43
C THR A 134 7.15 1.44 -5.93
N ARG A 135 8.41 1.57 -5.53
CA ARG A 135 8.84 1.71 -4.14
C ARG A 135 9.41 3.10 -3.93
N VAL A 136 8.77 3.91 -3.10
CA VAL A 136 9.14 5.30 -2.84
C VAL A 136 10.33 5.41 -1.90
N ASP A 137 10.42 4.54 -0.88
CA ASP A 137 11.52 4.53 0.08
C ASP A 137 11.88 3.11 0.56
N ALA A 138 12.98 2.99 1.28
CA ALA A 138 13.41 1.80 1.98
C ALA A 138 14.19 2.19 3.23
N ASP A 139 13.48 2.33 4.35
CA ASP A 139 14.06 2.73 5.62
C ASP A 139 14.58 1.54 6.43
N PRO A 140 15.83 1.56 6.89
CA PRO A 140 16.31 0.60 7.87
C PRO A 140 15.64 0.83 9.23
N GLY A 141 15.37 -0.26 9.96
CA GLY A 141 15.00 -0.18 11.37
C GLY A 141 16.17 0.31 12.21
N CYS A 142 15.94 1.22 13.16
CA CYS A 142 16.94 1.68 14.10
C CYS A 142 16.47 1.53 15.54
N ILE A 143 17.41 1.27 16.45
CA ILE A 143 17.22 1.31 17.90
C ILE A 143 17.85 2.63 18.39
N PHE A 144 17.10 3.37 19.18
CA PHE A 144 17.62 4.60 19.82
C PHE A 144 17.27 4.62 21.30
N ILE A 145 18.13 5.22 22.08
CA ILE A 145 18.03 5.35 23.52
C ILE A 145 18.27 6.82 23.90
N SER A 146 17.91 7.21 25.13
CA SER A 146 18.23 8.54 25.64
C SER A 146 19.75 8.76 25.72
N THR A 147 20.18 9.97 25.45
CA THR A 147 21.58 10.39 25.63
C THR A 147 22.05 10.29 27.07
N ASP A 148 21.12 10.39 28.03
CA ASP A 148 21.39 10.30 29.48
C ASP A 148 21.46 8.87 29.97
N SER A 149 21.13 7.89 29.11
CA SER A 149 21.24 6.48 29.46
C SER A 149 22.68 6.05 29.71
N ALA A 150 22.88 5.16 30.66
CA ALA A 150 24.15 4.48 30.87
C ALA A 150 24.55 3.55 29.73
N MET A 151 23.54 3.03 28.98
CA MET A 151 23.77 2.21 27.80
C MET A 151 24.20 3.12 26.64
N LYS A 152 25.30 2.79 25.96
CA LYS A 152 25.83 3.57 24.83
C LYS A 152 25.96 2.75 23.56
N THR A 153 26.00 1.44 23.67
CA THR A 153 26.16 0.50 22.56
C THR A 153 25.02 -0.53 22.52
N LEU A 154 24.91 -1.28 21.44
CA LEU A 154 23.97 -2.39 21.35
C LEU A 154 24.31 -3.49 22.35
N GLU A 155 25.60 -3.71 22.57
CA GLU A 155 26.13 -4.67 23.54
C GLU A 155 25.68 -4.33 24.97
N ASP A 156 25.67 -3.04 25.33
CA ASP A 156 25.19 -2.56 26.64
C ASP A 156 23.70 -2.85 26.79
N VAL A 157 22.91 -2.58 25.73
CA VAL A 157 21.45 -2.87 25.71
C VAL A 157 21.20 -4.37 25.90
N VAL A 158 21.94 -5.21 25.19
CA VAL A 158 21.82 -6.67 25.34
C VAL A 158 22.23 -7.13 26.73
N ALA A 159 23.34 -6.62 27.26
CA ALA A 159 23.82 -6.95 28.59
C ALA A 159 22.81 -6.57 29.68
N GLU A 160 22.24 -5.38 29.59
CA GLU A 160 21.22 -4.89 30.52
C GLU A 160 19.93 -5.70 30.40
N GLY A 161 19.48 -6.00 29.15
CA GLY A 161 18.29 -6.80 28.90
C GLY A 161 18.40 -8.27 29.39
N LYS A 162 19.61 -8.78 29.62
CA LYS A 162 19.82 -10.06 30.27
C LYS A 162 19.59 -9.99 31.79
N LYS A 163 19.88 -8.83 32.40
CA LYS A 163 19.73 -8.64 33.86
C LYS A 163 18.26 -8.32 34.21
N ARG A 164 17.62 -7.42 33.44
CA ARG A 164 16.24 -7.00 33.67
C ARG A 164 15.44 -6.94 32.37
N THR A 165 14.11 -6.91 32.48
CA THR A 165 13.27 -6.70 31.31
C THR A 165 13.34 -5.24 30.87
N LEU A 166 13.72 -5.00 29.59
CA LEU A 166 13.72 -3.66 29.03
C LEU A 166 12.38 -3.33 28.40
N THR A 167 11.85 -2.17 28.71
CA THR A 167 10.67 -1.61 28.06
C THR A 167 11.10 -0.94 26.75
N VAL A 168 10.54 -1.40 25.63
CA VAL A 168 10.88 -0.91 24.30
C VAL A 168 9.65 -0.32 23.61
N GLY A 169 9.66 1.00 23.41
CA GLY A 169 8.64 1.68 22.65
C GLY A 169 8.73 1.33 21.17
N THR A 170 7.59 1.04 20.54
CA THR A 170 7.50 0.76 19.10
C THR A 170 6.33 1.51 18.47
N SER A 171 6.42 1.80 17.18
CA SER A 171 5.35 2.50 16.46
C SER A 171 4.05 1.69 16.43
N ARG A 172 4.14 0.38 16.35
CA ARG A 172 3.05 -0.61 16.41
C ARG A 172 3.64 -2.02 16.57
N LEU A 173 2.89 -2.95 17.16
CA LEU A 173 3.39 -4.32 17.35
C LEU A 173 3.59 -5.06 16.03
N ALA A 174 2.63 -4.97 15.13
CA ALA A 174 2.75 -5.54 13.79
C ALA A 174 3.59 -4.60 12.89
N HIS A 175 4.92 -4.60 13.12
CA HIS A 175 5.88 -3.80 12.38
C HIS A 175 7.22 -4.53 12.28
N PRO A 176 7.94 -4.45 11.15
CA PRO A 176 9.24 -5.12 11.00
C PRO A 176 10.26 -4.77 12.08
N ALA A 177 10.31 -3.51 12.54
CA ALA A 177 11.20 -3.10 13.62
C ALA A 177 10.87 -3.81 14.95
N SER A 178 9.58 -4.00 15.26
CA SER A 178 9.14 -4.76 16.44
C SER A 178 9.54 -6.23 16.32
N LEU A 179 9.35 -6.83 15.16
CA LEU A 179 9.76 -8.20 14.88
C LEU A 179 11.29 -8.34 14.97
N GLY A 180 12.04 -7.39 14.42
CA GLY A 180 13.51 -7.37 14.52
C GLY A 180 13.99 -7.32 15.96
N MET A 181 13.33 -6.53 16.83
CA MET A 181 13.64 -6.48 18.26
C MET A 181 13.34 -7.81 18.95
N LEU A 182 12.23 -8.48 18.64
CA LEU A 182 11.92 -9.80 19.19
C LEU A 182 12.91 -10.88 18.72
N VAL A 183 13.34 -10.82 17.47
CA VAL A 183 14.38 -11.72 16.93
C VAL A 183 15.71 -11.49 17.65
N LEU A 184 16.10 -10.23 17.85
CA LEU A 184 17.29 -9.88 18.62
C LEU A 184 17.21 -10.42 20.05
N ALA A 185 16.08 -10.20 20.71
CA ALA A 185 15.85 -10.68 22.07
C ALA A 185 15.95 -12.21 22.16
N ASN A 186 15.34 -12.93 21.24
CA ASN A 186 15.42 -14.38 21.17
C ASN A 186 16.86 -14.88 20.96
N LYS A 187 17.58 -14.27 20.00
CA LYS A 187 18.97 -14.70 19.70
C LYS A 187 19.97 -14.38 20.80
N THR A 188 19.76 -13.35 21.58
CA THR A 188 20.70 -12.89 22.61
C THR A 188 20.31 -13.32 24.00
N GLY A 189 19.09 -13.78 24.23
CA GLY A 189 18.54 -14.11 25.53
C GLY A 189 18.17 -12.90 26.39
N MET A 190 18.13 -11.68 25.80
CA MET A 190 17.64 -10.49 26.52
C MET A 190 16.13 -10.52 26.68
N LYS A 191 15.64 -9.87 27.73
CA LYS A 191 14.20 -9.77 28.02
C LYS A 191 13.69 -8.41 27.59
N VAL A 192 12.61 -8.38 26.79
CA VAL A 192 12.00 -7.14 26.29
C VAL A 192 10.49 -7.17 26.48
N ASN A 193 9.92 -6.01 26.81
CA ASN A 193 8.49 -5.74 26.77
C ASN A 193 8.22 -4.65 25.75
N LEU A 194 7.47 -4.97 24.68
CA LEU A 194 7.16 -4.02 23.61
C LEU A 194 5.89 -3.24 23.93
N ILE A 195 5.99 -1.90 23.91
CA ILE A 195 4.86 -1.00 24.11
C ILE A 195 4.55 -0.25 22.79
N PRO A 196 3.34 -0.41 22.22
CA PRO A 196 2.95 0.30 21.00
C PRO A 196 2.58 1.76 21.31
N LEU A 197 3.31 2.72 20.74
CA LEU A 197 3.16 4.16 20.96
C LEU A 197 2.47 4.89 19.79
N SER A 198 1.82 4.19 18.89
CA SER A 198 1.01 4.74 17.78
C SER A 198 1.76 5.70 16.86
N GLY A 199 2.90 5.27 16.34
CA GLY A 199 3.67 5.96 15.31
C GLY A 199 5.04 6.46 15.76
N GLY A 200 5.95 6.67 14.82
CA GLY A 200 7.34 7.00 15.10
C GLY A 200 7.56 8.30 15.89
N LYS A 201 6.70 9.32 15.71
CA LYS A 201 6.77 10.56 16.52
C LYS A 201 6.54 10.26 18.01
N ASN A 202 5.50 9.51 18.31
CA ASN A 202 5.18 9.16 19.69
C ASN A 202 6.21 8.19 20.28
N THR A 203 6.75 7.28 19.48
CA THR A 203 7.85 6.39 19.89
C THR A 203 9.08 7.19 20.31
N ARG A 204 9.48 8.18 19.52
CA ARG A 204 10.60 9.07 19.86
C ARG A 204 10.32 9.87 21.14
N ASN A 205 9.13 10.45 21.26
CA ASN A 205 8.75 11.20 22.47
C ASN A 205 8.66 10.29 23.69
N GLY A 206 8.21 9.04 23.54
CA GLY A 206 8.14 8.05 24.61
C GLY A 206 9.49 7.72 25.23
N VAL A 207 10.57 7.69 24.45
CA VAL A 207 11.92 7.49 24.99
C VAL A 207 12.30 8.61 25.97
N CYS A 208 11.89 9.84 25.67
CA CYS A 208 12.18 10.97 26.59
C CYS A 208 11.31 10.94 27.85
N LEU A 209 10.08 10.40 27.75
CA LEU A 209 9.10 10.41 28.86
C LEU A 209 9.21 9.18 29.77
N LEU A 210 9.51 7.99 29.21
CA LEU A 210 9.57 6.74 29.97
C LEU A 210 10.83 6.63 30.84
N TYR A 211 11.91 7.32 30.50
CA TYR A 211 13.12 7.37 31.33
C TYR A 211 12.97 8.25 32.58
N THR A 212 11.98 9.13 32.61
CA THR A 212 11.69 9.94 33.80
C THR A 212 10.75 9.24 34.80
N SER A 213 10.06 8.16 34.39
CA SER A 213 9.14 7.43 35.27
C SER A 213 9.79 6.27 36.03
N ASP A 214 10.89 5.70 35.53
CA ASP A 214 11.61 4.63 36.24
C ASP A 214 12.43 5.15 37.43
N ALA A 215 12.53 6.47 37.62
CA ALA A 215 13.19 7.08 38.77
C ALA A 215 12.24 7.36 39.95
N ALA A 216 10.97 7.00 39.84
CA ALA A 216 9.95 7.31 40.86
C ALA A 216 9.46 6.10 41.67
N ASP A 217 10.00 4.90 41.39
CA ASP A 217 9.64 3.66 42.13
C ASP A 217 10.84 3.10 42.91
N GLU A 218 11.55 3.96 43.64
CA GLU A 218 12.38 3.57 44.81
C GLU A 218 11.75 4.05 46.12
#